data_9879f70cc67bb0fae9b291fb0867773d
#
_entry.id   9879f70cc67bb0fae9b291fb0867773d
#
_cell.length_a   1.000
_cell.length_b   1.000
_cell.length_c   1.000
_cell.angle_alpha   90.00
_cell.angle_beta   90.00
_cell.angle_gamma   90.00
#
_symmetry.space_group_name_H-M   'P 1'
#
loop_
_entity.id
_entity.type
_entity.pdbx_description
1 polymer ?
#
loop_
_entity_poly.entity_id
_entity_poly.type
_entity_poly.pdbx_seq_one_letter_code
_entity_poly.pdbx_strand_id
1 'polypeptide(L)'
;MELNPDVLYRNSHRLVSQVSLDFKREVYGRINWEPRIIGLKGPKGVGKSTLLKQHIRETFPDDSKILYASLDHIWFNGNSLDDLVEYHYTHGGTHLFLDEVHKYKNWQWGIKNIYDNYPSMNVVFTGSSMLQIGKGNVDLSRRTSMNTVNGMSFR
;
A
#
# COMPACT_ATOMS: atom_id res chain seq x y z
N MET A 1 -16.78 -14.03 12.26
CA MET A 1 -17.05 -13.35 10.98
C MET A 1 -16.33 -14.09 9.86
N GLU A 2 -17.05 -14.33 8.80
CA GLU A 2 -16.48 -15.03 7.67
C GLU A 2 -15.58 -14.13 6.84
N LEU A 3 -14.38 -14.63 6.49
CA LEU A 3 -13.44 -13.90 5.68
C LEU A 3 -13.90 -13.90 4.23
N ASN A 4 -14.25 -12.73 3.70
CA ASN A 4 -14.63 -12.59 2.29
C ASN A 4 -14.07 -11.28 1.75
N PRO A 5 -12.84 -11.28 1.23
CA PRO A 5 -12.22 -10.06 0.75
C PRO A 5 -12.60 -9.69 -0.69
N ASP A 6 -13.54 -10.38 -1.31
CA ASP A 6 -13.92 -10.09 -2.70
C ASP A 6 -14.26 -8.62 -2.92
N VAL A 7 -14.88 -7.98 -1.93
CA VAL A 7 -15.21 -6.56 -2.02
C VAL A 7 -13.95 -5.70 -2.20
N LEU A 8 -12.86 -6.09 -1.57
CA LEU A 8 -11.60 -5.35 -1.70
C LEU A 8 -11.01 -5.52 -3.10
N TYR A 9 -11.09 -6.73 -3.65
CA TYR A 9 -10.56 -6.97 -5.00
C TYR A 9 -11.38 -6.23 -6.06
N ARG A 10 -12.71 -6.25 -5.95
CA ARG A 10 -13.57 -5.49 -6.86
C ARG A 10 -13.31 -3.99 -6.74
N ASN A 11 -13.17 -3.50 -5.53
CA ASN A 11 -12.89 -2.09 -5.27
C ASN A 11 -11.53 -1.69 -5.83
N SER A 12 -10.53 -2.56 -5.65
CA SER A 12 -9.20 -2.35 -6.18
C SER A 12 -9.23 -2.18 -7.70
N HIS A 13 -9.84 -3.14 -8.38
CA HIS A 13 -9.94 -3.11 -9.85
C HIS A 13 -10.63 -1.82 -10.33
N ARG A 14 -11.75 -1.47 -9.71
CA ARG A 14 -12.50 -0.28 -10.09
C ARG A 14 -11.68 0.99 -9.90
N LEU A 15 -11.06 1.16 -8.73
CA LEU A 15 -10.32 2.38 -8.41
C LEU A 15 -9.07 2.54 -9.27
N VAL A 16 -8.36 1.45 -9.51
CA VAL A 16 -7.16 1.50 -10.33
C VAL A 16 -7.52 1.80 -11.78
N SER A 17 -8.59 1.20 -12.31
CA SER A 17 -8.99 1.43 -13.70
C SER A 17 -9.49 2.85 -13.96
N GLN A 18 -9.90 3.57 -12.90
CA GLN A 18 -10.40 4.93 -13.02
C GLN A 18 -9.32 6.01 -12.93
N VAL A 19 -8.11 5.65 -12.50
CA VAL A 19 -7.07 6.65 -12.35
C VAL A 19 -6.54 7.09 -13.70
N SER A 20 -6.28 8.40 -13.85
CA SER A 20 -5.72 8.94 -15.07
C SER A 20 -4.20 8.77 -15.09
N LEU A 21 -3.65 8.44 -16.26
CA LEU A 21 -2.21 8.41 -16.49
C LEU A 21 -1.72 9.65 -17.23
N ASP A 22 -2.62 10.59 -17.53
CA ASP A 22 -2.29 11.78 -18.31
C ASP A 22 -1.35 12.72 -17.56
N PHE A 23 -1.42 12.73 -16.24
CA PHE A 23 -0.57 13.57 -15.42
C PHE A 23 0.09 12.74 -14.34
N LYS A 24 1.42 12.76 -14.32
CA LYS A 24 2.20 12.15 -13.25
C LYS A 24 3.08 13.21 -12.63
N ARG A 25 3.14 13.21 -11.30
CA ARG A 25 4.00 14.14 -10.60
C ARG A 25 5.46 13.75 -10.80
N GLU A 26 6.34 14.74 -10.71
CA GLU A 26 7.78 14.49 -10.81
C GLU A 26 8.26 13.46 -9.81
N VAL A 27 7.68 13.45 -8.60
CA VAL A 27 8.07 12.50 -7.57
C VAL A 27 7.86 11.06 -8.01
N TYR A 28 6.89 10.80 -8.90
CA TYR A 28 6.65 9.45 -9.42
C TYR A 28 7.93 8.87 -10.05
N GLY A 29 8.60 9.66 -10.85
CA GLY A 29 9.82 9.21 -11.53
C GLY A 29 11.03 9.09 -10.61
N ARG A 30 10.94 9.67 -9.39
CA ARG A 30 12.03 9.60 -8.43
C ARG A 30 11.90 8.46 -7.44
N ILE A 31 10.73 7.78 -7.42
CA ILE A 31 10.53 6.66 -6.52
C ILE A 31 11.19 5.42 -7.12
N ASN A 32 12.02 4.77 -6.33
CA ASN A 32 12.56 3.47 -6.72
C ASN A 32 11.57 2.39 -6.28
N TRP A 33 10.94 1.74 -7.24
CA TRP A 33 9.92 0.72 -7.00
C TRP A 33 10.49 -0.69 -6.85
N GLU A 34 11.81 -0.83 -6.87
CA GLU A 34 12.47 -2.13 -6.77
C GLU A 34 12.42 -2.77 -5.38
N PRO A 35 12.58 -2.00 -4.28
CA PRO A 35 12.59 -2.62 -2.95
C PRO A 35 11.30 -3.38 -2.65
N ARG A 36 11.43 -4.41 -1.85
CA ARG A 36 10.30 -5.27 -1.51
C ARG A 36 9.24 -4.55 -0.66
N ILE A 37 9.68 -3.70 0.26
CA ILE A 37 8.79 -2.91 1.10
C ILE A 37 9.10 -1.43 0.88
N ILE A 38 8.12 -0.71 0.38
CA ILE A 38 8.26 0.71 0.07
C ILE A 38 7.19 1.49 0.83
N GLY A 39 7.61 2.57 1.50
CA GLY A 39 6.68 3.46 2.18
C GLY A 39 6.67 4.83 1.53
N LEU A 40 5.48 5.42 1.43
CA LEU A 40 5.28 6.78 0.96
C LEU A 40 4.59 7.55 2.07
N LYS A 41 5.24 8.60 2.59
CA LYS A 41 4.63 9.44 3.60
C LYS A 41 4.53 10.88 3.13
N GLY A 42 3.54 11.58 3.62
CA GLY A 42 3.34 12.97 3.26
C GLY A 42 1.99 13.47 3.75
N PRO A 43 1.75 14.78 3.63
CA PRO A 43 0.48 15.37 4.07
C PRO A 43 -0.69 14.77 3.32
N LYS A 44 -1.86 14.83 3.94
CA LYS A 44 -3.10 14.44 3.29
C LYS A 44 -3.34 15.31 2.07
N GLY A 45 -3.81 14.70 0.98
CA GLY A 45 -4.16 15.44 -0.22
C GLY A 45 -3.02 15.71 -1.18
N VAL A 46 -1.83 15.16 -0.95
CA VAL A 46 -0.70 15.39 -1.86
C VAL A 46 -0.62 14.38 -2.99
N GLY A 47 -1.61 13.48 -3.10
CA GLY A 47 -1.67 12.56 -4.23
C GLY A 47 -0.98 11.21 -4.02
N LYS A 48 -0.73 10.80 -2.77
CA LYS A 48 -0.12 9.50 -2.50
C LYS A 48 -0.94 8.34 -3.06
N SER A 49 -2.25 8.37 -2.82
CA SER A 49 -3.16 7.34 -3.35
C SER A 49 -3.11 7.28 -4.86
N THR A 50 -3.08 8.44 -5.49
CA THR A 50 -3.03 8.52 -6.95
C THR A 50 -1.73 7.92 -7.49
N LEU A 51 -0.61 8.17 -6.80
CA LEU A 51 0.68 7.58 -7.19
C LEU A 51 0.63 6.05 -7.17
N LEU A 52 0.04 5.48 -6.11
CA LEU A 52 -0.10 4.03 -6.03
C LEU A 52 -0.93 3.49 -7.18
N LYS A 53 -2.08 4.09 -7.44
CA LYS A 53 -3.00 3.61 -8.48
C LYS A 53 -2.40 3.76 -9.86
N GLN A 54 -1.67 4.86 -10.12
CA GLN A 54 -0.99 5.04 -11.40
C GLN A 54 0.08 3.99 -11.61
N HIS A 55 0.85 3.69 -10.58
CA HIS A 55 1.89 2.67 -10.69
C HIS A 55 1.29 1.30 -10.98
N ILE A 56 0.21 0.94 -10.29
CA ILE A 56 -0.46 -0.33 -10.52
C ILE A 56 -0.99 -0.41 -11.94
N ARG A 57 -1.71 0.63 -12.37
CA ARG A 57 -2.34 0.61 -13.69
C ARG A 57 -1.31 0.51 -14.81
N GLU A 58 -0.20 1.20 -14.67
CA GLU A 58 0.84 1.23 -15.69
C GLU A 58 1.65 -0.06 -15.72
N THR A 59 1.92 -0.63 -14.53
CA THR A 59 2.86 -1.74 -14.39
C THR A 59 2.17 -3.11 -14.39
N PHE A 60 0.96 -3.19 -13.83
CA PHE A 60 0.28 -4.47 -13.58
C PHE A 60 -1.17 -4.45 -14.09
N PRO A 61 -1.43 -4.17 -15.36
CA PRO A 61 -2.82 -4.13 -15.83
C PRO A 61 -3.50 -5.49 -15.71
N ASP A 62 -4.73 -5.49 -15.21
CA ASP A 62 -5.60 -6.68 -15.14
C ASP A 62 -5.00 -7.88 -14.42
N ASP A 63 -4.20 -7.65 -13.39
CA ASP A 63 -3.54 -8.73 -12.67
C ASP A 63 -4.18 -8.91 -11.29
N SER A 64 -4.86 -10.05 -11.09
CA SER A 64 -5.49 -10.38 -9.81
C SER A 64 -4.48 -10.68 -8.70
N LYS A 65 -3.21 -10.79 -9.05
CA LYS A 65 -2.13 -10.98 -8.08
C LYS A 65 -1.74 -9.67 -7.40
N ILE A 66 -2.33 -8.56 -7.82
CA ILE A 66 -2.06 -7.22 -7.30
C ILE A 66 -3.33 -6.72 -6.63
N LEU A 67 -3.19 -6.31 -5.37
CA LEU A 67 -4.32 -5.78 -4.62
C LEU A 67 -4.00 -4.40 -4.07
N TYR A 68 -4.88 -3.44 -4.34
CA TYR A 68 -4.90 -2.13 -3.69
C TYR A 68 -6.00 -2.13 -2.64
N ALA A 69 -5.66 -1.74 -1.41
CA ALA A 69 -6.66 -1.62 -0.36
C ALA A 69 -6.32 -0.46 0.55
N SER A 70 -7.31 0.35 0.88
CA SER A 70 -7.14 1.37 1.92
C SER A 70 -7.41 0.73 3.28
N LEU A 71 -6.51 0.92 4.23
CA LEU A 71 -6.74 0.39 5.58
C LEU A 71 -7.79 1.20 6.35
N ASP A 72 -8.30 2.26 5.73
CA ASP A 72 -9.46 3.00 6.23
C ASP A 72 -10.78 2.36 5.80
N HIS A 73 -10.74 1.33 4.95
CA HIS A 73 -11.95 0.66 4.45
C HIS A 73 -12.67 -0.07 5.58
N ILE A 74 -14.00 -0.03 5.54
CA ILE A 74 -14.85 -0.61 6.58
C ILE A 74 -14.60 -2.11 6.77
N TRP A 75 -14.11 -2.80 5.74
CA TRP A 75 -13.81 -4.22 5.83
C TRP A 75 -12.87 -4.53 7.00
N PHE A 76 -11.93 -3.62 7.30
CA PHE A 76 -10.96 -3.82 8.37
C PHE A 76 -11.54 -3.60 9.78
N ASN A 77 -12.80 -3.18 9.88
CA ASN A 77 -13.46 -3.08 11.18
C ASN A 77 -13.77 -4.45 11.78
N GLY A 78 -13.92 -5.47 10.95
CA GLY A 78 -14.21 -6.82 11.41
C GLY A 78 -13.23 -7.88 10.92
N ASN A 79 -12.18 -7.47 10.22
CA ASN A 79 -11.20 -8.40 9.64
C ASN A 79 -9.80 -7.86 9.83
N SER A 80 -8.84 -8.74 10.01
CA SER A 80 -7.46 -8.34 10.24
C SER A 80 -6.67 -8.20 8.93
N LEU A 81 -5.64 -7.36 8.99
CA LEU A 81 -4.69 -7.27 7.89
C LEU A 81 -3.99 -8.61 7.66
N ASP A 82 -3.65 -9.32 8.74
CA ASP A 82 -2.96 -10.60 8.62
C ASP A 82 -3.80 -11.62 7.84
N ASP A 83 -5.11 -11.63 8.07
CA ASP A 83 -6.00 -12.52 7.33
C ASP A 83 -6.05 -12.18 5.85
N LEU A 84 -6.05 -10.89 5.54
CA LEU A 84 -6.03 -10.45 4.14
C LEU A 84 -4.72 -10.87 3.47
N VAL A 85 -3.61 -10.69 4.15
CA VAL A 85 -2.29 -11.05 3.60
C VAL A 85 -2.23 -12.55 3.31
N GLU A 86 -2.70 -13.39 4.24
CA GLU A 86 -2.70 -14.82 4.05
C GLU A 86 -3.60 -15.23 2.89
N TYR A 87 -4.79 -14.63 2.80
CA TYR A 87 -5.69 -14.89 1.69
C TYR A 87 -5.04 -14.54 0.35
N HIS A 88 -4.45 -13.34 0.28
CA HIS A 88 -3.83 -12.88 -0.95
C HIS A 88 -2.67 -13.78 -1.35
N TYR A 89 -1.83 -14.14 -0.38
CA TYR A 89 -0.69 -15.02 -0.61
C TYR A 89 -1.11 -16.40 -1.11
N THR A 90 -2.09 -17.01 -0.45
CA THR A 90 -2.53 -18.37 -0.80
C THR A 90 -3.25 -18.43 -2.14
N HIS A 91 -3.75 -17.28 -2.62
CA HIS A 91 -4.39 -17.19 -3.94
C HIS A 91 -3.42 -16.67 -5.01
N GLY A 92 -2.13 -16.74 -4.76
CA GLY A 92 -1.13 -16.38 -5.75
C GLY A 92 -0.77 -14.91 -5.79
N GLY A 93 -1.19 -14.13 -4.79
CA GLY A 93 -0.89 -12.70 -4.73
C GLY A 93 0.61 -12.43 -4.60
N THR A 94 1.08 -11.40 -5.29
CA THR A 94 2.49 -11.03 -5.30
C THR A 94 2.76 -9.63 -4.77
N HIS A 95 1.78 -8.74 -4.85
CA HIS A 95 1.93 -7.34 -4.45
C HIS A 95 0.71 -6.86 -3.69
N LEU A 96 0.98 -6.11 -2.61
CA LEU A 96 -0.05 -5.41 -1.84
C LEU A 96 0.27 -3.93 -1.84
N PHE A 97 -0.73 -3.11 -2.19
CA PHE A 97 -0.63 -1.66 -2.12
C PHE A 97 -1.60 -1.20 -1.05
N LEU A 98 -1.05 -0.87 0.13
CA LEU A 98 -1.83 -0.58 1.33
C LEU A 98 -1.85 0.92 1.59
N ASP A 99 -3.01 1.54 1.36
CA ASP A 99 -3.17 2.97 1.51
C ASP A 99 -3.57 3.32 2.94
N GLU A 100 -3.11 4.46 3.43
CA GLU A 100 -3.48 5.01 4.73
C GLU A 100 -3.28 4.04 5.90
N VAL A 101 -2.09 3.43 5.98
CA VAL A 101 -1.82 2.41 7.01
C VAL A 101 -1.99 2.94 8.43
N HIS A 102 -1.81 4.24 8.64
CA HIS A 102 -1.96 4.85 9.96
C HIS A 102 -3.38 4.73 10.52
N LYS A 103 -4.36 4.42 9.67
CA LYS A 103 -5.74 4.18 10.11
C LYS A 103 -5.94 2.79 10.70
N TYR A 104 -4.97 1.90 10.58
CA TYR A 104 -5.06 0.55 11.10
C TYR A 104 -4.18 0.42 12.36
N LYS A 105 -4.80 0.01 13.45
CA LYS A 105 -4.08 -0.16 14.72
C LYS A 105 -3.01 -1.23 14.58
N ASN A 106 -1.81 -0.94 15.08
CA ASN A 106 -0.67 -1.87 15.02
C ASN A 106 -0.22 -2.18 13.59
N TRP A 107 -0.36 -1.21 12.69
CA TRP A 107 0.05 -1.41 11.28
C TRP A 107 1.52 -1.82 11.15
N GLN A 108 2.39 -1.35 12.05
CA GLN A 108 3.81 -1.69 12.00
C GLN A 108 4.02 -3.20 12.17
N TRP A 109 3.28 -3.80 13.10
CA TRP A 109 3.34 -5.25 13.29
C TRP A 109 2.85 -5.99 12.03
N GLY A 110 1.84 -5.46 11.37
CA GLY A 110 1.35 -6.04 10.12
C GLY A 110 2.41 -6.04 9.03
N ILE A 111 3.10 -4.93 8.84
CA ILE A 111 4.17 -4.83 7.84
C ILE A 111 5.34 -5.74 8.21
N LYS A 112 5.72 -5.76 9.49
CA LYS A 112 6.80 -6.64 9.95
C LYS A 112 6.46 -8.10 9.71
N ASN A 113 5.23 -8.49 10.00
CA ASN A 113 4.76 -9.86 9.78
C ASN A 113 4.87 -10.25 8.30
N ILE A 114 4.49 -9.34 7.41
CA ILE A 114 4.63 -9.60 5.96
C ILE A 114 6.09 -9.80 5.61
N TYR A 115 6.95 -8.93 6.09
CA TYR A 115 8.39 -9.02 5.79
C TYR A 115 8.97 -10.34 6.27
N ASP A 116 8.64 -10.74 7.50
CA ASP A 116 9.26 -11.91 8.13
C ASP A 116 8.68 -13.23 7.62
N ASN A 117 7.37 -13.28 7.34
CA ASN A 117 6.68 -14.55 7.07
C ASN A 117 6.24 -14.74 5.63
N TYR A 118 6.30 -13.71 4.80
CA TYR A 118 5.91 -13.78 3.40
C TYR A 118 7.01 -13.18 2.53
N PRO A 119 8.17 -13.85 2.44
CA PRO A 119 9.35 -13.25 1.81
C PRO A 119 9.19 -12.91 0.33
N SER A 120 8.24 -13.54 -0.36
CA SER A 120 7.98 -13.24 -1.76
C SER A 120 6.97 -12.11 -1.97
N MET A 121 6.34 -11.62 -0.88
CA MET A 121 5.31 -10.57 -1.00
C MET A 121 5.96 -9.19 -1.06
N ASN A 122 5.53 -8.40 -2.03
CA ASN A 122 5.97 -7.02 -2.19
C ASN A 122 4.88 -6.09 -1.66
N VAL A 123 5.28 -5.05 -0.93
CA VAL A 123 4.33 -4.12 -0.31
C VAL A 123 4.73 -2.68 -0.59
N VAL A 124 3.76 -1.88 -1.01
CA VAL A 124 3.90 -0.43 -1.02
C VAL A 124 2.80 0.12 -0.12
N PHE A 125 3.17 0.94 0.85
CA PHE A 125 2.16 1.50 1.75
C PHE A 125 2.28 3.02 1.82
N THR A 126 1.18 3.68 2.18
CA THR A 126 1.19 5.13 2.40
C THR A 126 0.74 5.46 3.81
N GLY A 127 1.17 6.61 4.28
CA GLY A 127 0.74 7.13 5.56
C GLY A 127 0.92 8.63 5.64
N SER A 128 0.51 9.20 6.77
CA SER A 128 0.61 10.63 6.99
C SER A 128 2.07 11.07 7.12
N SER A 129 2.30 12.38 7.06
CA SER A 129 3.64 12.94 7.26
C SER A 129 4.20 12.64 8.65
N MET A 130 3.34 12.31 9.61
CA MET A 130 3.76 11.95 10.97
C MET A 130 4.09 10.47 11.14
N LEU A 131 4.02 9.71 10.06
CA LEU A 131 4.26 8.26 10.11
C LEU A 131 5.68 7.97 10.56
N GLN A 132 5.81 7.08 11.55
CA GLN A 132 7.11 6.71 12.12
C GLN A 132 7.39 5.24 11.90
N ILE A 133 8.55 4.93 11.33
CA ILE A 133 8.97 3.54 11.10
C ILE A 133 10.16 3.13 11.97
N GLY A 134 10.83 4.09 12.62
CA GLY A 134 12.04 3.84 13.39
C GLY A 134 11.88 3.93 14.89
N LYS A 135 10.66 3.89 15.41
CA LYS A 135 10.40 4.04 16.85
C LYS A 135 9.43 2.99 17.37
N GLY A 136 9.48 2.77 18.69
CA GLY A 136 8.61 1.83 19.36
C GLY A 136 9.14 0.42 19.34
N ASN A 137 8.25 -0.54 19.60
CA ASN A 137 8.61 -1.95 19.67
C ASN A 137 8.89 -2.58 18.33
N VAL A 138 8.48 -1.92 17.26
CA VAL A 138 8.67 -2.41 15.90
C VAL A 138 9.43 -1.37 15.10
N ASP A 139 10.62 -1.71 14.70
CA ASP A 139 11.46 -0.83 13.89
C ASP A 139 11.49 -1.36 12.47
N LEU A 140 10.88 -0.61 11.56
CA LEU A 140 10.81 -0.95 10.15
C LEU A 140 11.89 -0.27 9.31
N SER A 141 12.75 0.54 9.92
CA SER A 141 13.72 1.36 9.18
C SER A 141 14.69 0.54 8.35
N ARG A 142 15.02 -0.67 8.79
CA ARG A 142 15.91 -1.56 8.05
C ARG A 142 15.20 -2.40 6.99
N ARG A 143 13.86 -2.41 7.03
CA ARG A 143 13.04 -3.26 6.16
C ARG A 143 12.34 -2.47 5.08
N THR A 144 12.32 -1.15 5.19
CA THR A 144 11.47 -0.30 4.37
C THR A 144 12.28 0.78 3.68
N SER A 145 12.03 0.95 2.39
CA SER A 145 12.53 2.11 1.64
C SER A 145 11.48 3.23 1.76
N MET A 146 11.77 4.24 2.57
CA MET A 146 10.84 5.36 2.79
C MET A 146 11.07 6.49 1.81
N ASN A 147 9.96 7.01 1.28
CA ASN A 147 9.96 8.16 0.38
C ASN A 147 9.00 9.20 0.94
N THR A 148 9.39 10.46 0.87
CA THR A 148 8.54 11.56 1.31
C THR A 148 7.91 12.22 0.09
N VAL A 149 6.59 12.35 0.11
CA VAL A 149 5.83 13.04 -0.94
C VAL A 149 5.43 14.39 -0.37
N ASN A 150 6.03 15.44 -0.90
CA ASN A 150 5.78 16.82 -0.44
C ASN A 150 4.52 17.38 -1.07
N GLY A 151 4.14 18.58 -0.62
CA GLY A 151 2.98 19.26 -1.14
C GLY A 151 3.06 19.44 -2.65
N MET A 152 1.92 19.68 -3.26
CA MET A 152 1.80 19.83 -4.71
C MET A 152 2.69 20.95 -5.23
N SER A 153 3.50 20.60 -6.21
CA SER A 153 4.29 21.58 -6.95
C SER A 153 3.88 21.46 -8.42
N PHE A 154 3.28 22.49 -8.92
CA PHE A 154 2.88 22.55 -10.33
C PHE A 154 3.97 23.25 -11.12
N ARG A 155 4.81 22.48 -11.70
CA ARG A 155 5.88 23.04 -12.51
C ARG A 155 6.13 22.21 -13.73
#